data_20f189d40fc3c4a6d2a097f11691cd76
#
_entry.id   20f189d40fc3c4a6d2a097f11691cd76
#
_cell.length_a   1.000
_cell.length_b   1.000
_cell.length_c   1.000
_cell.angle_alpha   90.00
_cell.angle_beta   90.00
_cell.angle_gamma   90.00
#
_symmetry.space_group_name_H-M   'P 1'
#
loop_
_entity.id
_entity.type
_entity.pdbx_description
1 polymer ?
#
loop_
_entity_poly.entity_id
_entity_poly.type
_entity_poly.pdbx_seq_one_letter_code
_entity_poly.pdbx_strand_id
1 'polypeptide(L)'
;MNNYSISAKKKFSILLRLMKNLKFSTVPPLVENDVTIQDPLIKSNIFNSFFASKSTVPSSNDQPPDLARNDGVPSLDSLNTSPIEIAKIIRNIKKSQISYCGISGMFINLISQPISQSMSKLFNNLFKIGHFPDLWKIAHITAVYKRAGLKTSKTSYRPISILPTLSKIFESVIHERLLAHCMENSVITDKQAAYLKGDSTTHQLLYIVHTIRTNWDINKIIQAIFLDVSAASDKVWHNGLIAKLNQIEVDGNFLNT
;
A
#
# COMPACT_ATOMS: atom_id res chain seq x y z
N MET A 1 8.88 -36.41 14.78
CA MET A 1 7.47 -36.02 15.02
C MET A 1 7.40 -35.27 16.34
N ASN A 2 7.50 -33.95 16.32
CA ASN A 2 7.32 -33.12 17.51
C ASN A 2 6.08 -32.25 17.30
N ASN A 3 4.96 -32.73 17.88
CA ASN A 3 3.69 -32.00 17.91
C ASN A 3 3.79 -30.88 18.96
N TYR A 4 4.13 -29.67 18.56
CA TYR A 4 3.89 -28.48 19.38
C TYR A 4 2.42 -28.06 19.29
N SER A 5 1.54 -28.77 19.97
CA SER A 5 0.20 -28.27 20.22
C SER A 5 0.26 -27.26 21.37
N ILE A 6 0.32 -25.98 21.01
CA ILE A 6 0.16 -24.89 22.00
C ILE A 6 -1.28 -25.01 22.55
N SER A 7 -1.41 -25.22 23.89
CA SER A 7 -2.73 -25.38 24.52
C SER A 7 -3.64 -24.18 24.24
N ALA A 8 -4.95 -24.39 24.09
CA ALA A 8 -5.94 -23.35 23.80
C ALA A 8 -5.87 -22.18 24.80
N LYS A 9 -5.58 -22.44 26.08
CA LYS A 9 -5.36 -21.42 27.12
C LYS A 9 -4.16 -20.50 26.79
N LYS A 10 -3.08 -21.06 26.29
CA LYS A 10 -1.87 -20.29 25.93
C LYS A 10 -2.12 -19.44 24.67
N LYS A 11 -2.88 -19.96 23.72
CA LYS A 11 -3.32 -19.22 22.52
C LYS A 11 -4.22 -18.04 22.92
N PHE A 12 -5.18 -18.26 23.82
CA PHE A 12 -6.09 -17.23 24.31
C PHE A 12 -5.37 -16.16 25.13
N SER A 13 -4.40 -16.52 25.99
CA SER A 13 -3.62 -15.55 26.76
C SER A 13 -2.72 -14.68 25.87
N ILE A 14 -2.18 -15.23 24.78
CA ILE A 14 -1.43 -14.47 23.77
C ILE A 14 -2.36 -13.49 23.06
N LEU A 15 -3.57 -13.91 22.69
CA LEU A 15 -4.58 -13.05 22.06
C LEU A 15 -4.95 -11.87 22.96
N LEU A 16 -5.25 -12.14 24.25
CA LEU A 16 -5.54 -11.10 25.25
C LEU A 16 -4.36 -10.13 25.46
N ARG A 17 -3.12 -10.65 25.44
CA ARG A 17 -1.91 -9.83 25.58
C ARG A 17 -1.70 -8.92 24.37
N LEU A 18 -2.01 -9.40 23.17
CA LEU A 18 -1.96 -8.59 21.94
C LEU A 18 -3.04 -7.51 21.95
N MET A 19 -4.24 -7.82 22.41
CA MET A 19 -5.33 -6.83 22.57
C MET A 19 -4.99 -5.75 23.61
N LYS A 20 -4.28 -6.11 24.70
CA LYS A 20 -3.86 -5.15 25.75
C LYS A 20 -2.64 -4.30 25.36
N ASN A 21 -1.81 -4.75 24.41
CA ASN A 21 -0.61 -4.03 23.97
C ASN A 21 -0.84 -3.07 22.80
N LEU A 22 -2.09 -2.72 22.50
CA LEU A 22 -2.42 -1.57 21.67
C LEU A 22 -2.02 -0.29 22.41
N LYS A 23 -0.73 0.00 22.48
CA LYS A 23 -0.24 1.33 22.80
C LYS A 23 -0.60 2.24 21.63
N PHE A 24 -1.78 2.84 21.71
CA PHE A 24 -2.06 4.00 20.89
C PHE A 24 -1.01 5.03 21.24
N SER A 25 -0.13 5.35 20.32
CA SER A 25 0.76 6.49 20.43
C SER A 25 -0.14 7.72 20.55
N THR A 26 -0.29 8.24 21.76
CA THR A 26 -1.05 9.47 21.97
C THR A 26 -0.30 10.58 21.27
N VAL A 27 -0.91 11.16 20.26
CA VAL A 27 -0.37 12.36 19.63
C VAL A 27 -0.33 13.45 20.70
N PRO A 28 0.84 14.12 20.91
CA PRO A 28 0.94 15.20 21.89
C PRO A 28 -0.03 16.34 21.57
N PRO A 29 -0.21 17.31 22.45
CA PRO A 29 -1.01 18.49 22.15
C PRO A 29 -0.59 19.15 20.85
N LEU A 30 -1.56 19.53 20.01
CA LEU A 30 -1.31 20.29 18.78
C LEU A 30 -1.41 21.80 19.10
N VAL A 31 -0.69 22.61 18.34
CA VAL A 31 -0.78 24.07 18.38
C VAL A 31 -1.31 24.54 17.03
N GLU A 32 -2.46 25.23 17.05
CA GLU A 32 -3.04 25.91 15.90
C GLU A 32 -3.45 27.33 16.27
N ASN A 33 -2.98 28.31 15.52
CA ASN A 33 -3.25 29.74 15.77
C ASN A 33 -2.98 30.14 17.25
N ASP A 34 -1.82 29.70 17.77
CA ASP A 34 -1.37 29.90 19.16
C ASP A 34 -2.24 29.26 20.24
N VAL A 35 -3.22 28.44 19.84
CA VAL A 35 -4.07 27.68 20.77
C VAL A 35 -3.57 26.26 20.91
N THR A 36 -3.36 25.81 22.16
CA THR A 36 -2.97 24.44 22.47
C THR A 36 -4.19 23.52 22.55
N ILE A 37 -4.25 22.53 21.68
CA ILE A 37 -5.37 21.58 21.53
C ILE A 37 -4.98 20.24 22.13
N GLN A 38 -5.66 19.87 23.22
CA GLN A 38 -5.44 18.59 23.91
C GLN A 38 -6.50 17.55 23.63
N ASP A 39 -7.73 17.98 23.36
CA ASP A 39 -8.88 17.10 23.12
C ASP A 39 -8.64 16.14 21.94
N PRO A 40 -8.80 14.80 22.15
CA PRO A 40 -8.52 13.81 21.11
C PRO A 40 -9.45 13.93 19.90
N LEU A 41 -10.73 14.30 20.10
CA LEU A 41 -11.70 14.42 19.02
C LEU A 41 -11.36 15.61 18.13
N ILE A 42 -11.05 16.77 18.75
CA ILE A 42 -10.64 17.98 18.02
C ILE A 42 -9.35 17.70 17.23
N LYS A 43 -8.34 17.06 17.86
CA LYS A 43 -7.11 16.65 17.14
C LYS A 43 -7.39 15.74 15.96
N SER A 44 -8.28 14.75 16.11
CA SER A 44 -8.67 13.85 15.04
C SER A 44 -9.30 14.59 13.86
N ASN A 45 -10.20 15.55 14.15
CA ASN A 45 -10.85 16.36 13.13
C ASN A 45 -9.84 17.27 12.39
N ILE A 46 -8.87 17.85 13.11
CA ILE A 46 -7.80 18.64 12.51
C ILE A 46 -6.96 17.80 11.56
N PHE A 47 -6.53 16.61 11.99
CA PHE A 47 -5.78 15.71 11.12
C PHE A 47 -6.58 15.26 9.92
N ASN A 48 -7.86 14.90 10.11
CA ASN A 48 -8.74 14.47 9.01
C ASN A 48 -8.87 15.56 7.94
N SER A 49 -9.22 16.79 8.35
CA SER A 49 -9.30 17.92 7.42
C SER A 49 -7.97 18.22 6.74
N PHE A 50 -6.86 18.16 7.48
CA PHE A 50 -5.53 18.41 6.94
C PHE A 50 -5.09 17.34 5.94
N PHE A 51 -5.32 16.06 6.21
CA PHE A 51 -4.96 15.00 5.28
C PHE A 51 -5.86 14.97 4.05
N ALA A 52 -7.17 15.19 4.24
CA ALA A 52 -8.12 15.30 3.12
C ALA A 52 -7.75 16.45 2.17
N SER A 53 -7.40 17.63 2.71
CA SER A 53 -6.99 18.77 1.87
C SER A 53 -5.76 18.52 1.01
N LYS A 54 -4.87 17.59 1.43
CA LYS A 54 -3.69 17.21 0.64
C LYS A 54 -3.99 16.28 -0.52
N SER A 55 -5.09 15.53 -0.43
CA SER A 55 -5.50 14.56 -1.45
C SER A 55 -6.38 15.19 -2.53
N THR A 56 -6.61 16.49 -2.49
CA THR A 56 -7.38 17.20 -3.52
C THR A 56 -6.50 17.44 -4.75
N VAL A 57 -6.95 16.93 -5.90
CA VAL A 57 -6.32 17.15 -7.21
C VAL A 57 -7.14 18.16 -7.99
N PRO A 58 -6.61 19.33 -8.35
CA PRO A 58 -7.36 20.38 -9.05
C PRO A 58 -7.97 19.92 -10.38
N SER A 59 -7.27 19.05 -11.11
CA SER A 59 -7.67 18.49 -12.41
C SER A 59 -8.45 17.19 -12.31
N SER A 60 -9.02 16.83 -11.14
CA SER A 60 -9.70 15.55 -10.94
C SER A 60 -10.91 15.33 -11.87
N ASN A 61 -11.53 16.42 -12.34
CA ASN A 61 -12.68 16.40 -13.25
C ASN A 61 -12.29 16.55 -14.74
N ASP A 62 -11.01 16.78 -15.05
CA ASP A 62 -10.55 16.90 -16.42
C ASP A 62 -10.69 15.54 -17.13
N GLN A 63 -11.00 15.60 -18.43
CA GLN A 63 -10.99 14.39 -19.24
C GLN A 63 -9.54 13.91 -19.41
N PRO A 64 -9.26 12.62 -19.21
CA PRO A 64 -7.94 12.10 -19.48
C PRO A 64 -7.61 12.21 -20.97
N PRO A 65 -6.32 12.34 -21.32
CA PRO A 65 -5.92 12.30 -22.71
C PRO A 65 -6.31 10.94 -23.33
N ASP A 66 -6.70 10.97 -24.58
CA ASP A 66 -6.87 9.74 -25.36
C ASP A 66 -5.46 9.18 -25.65
N LEU A 67 -5.14 8.08 -25.00
CA LEU A 67 -3.85 7.39 -25.13
C LEU A 67 -4.04 6.19 -26.06
N ALA A 68 -3.29 6.15 -27.14
CA ALA A 68 -3.28 4.98 -28.03
C ALA A 68 -2.89 3.73 -27.23
N ARG A 69 -3.62 2.65 -27.43
CA ARG A 69 -3.33 1.33 -26.83
C ARG A 69 -2.02 0.78 -27.37
N ASN A 70 -1.37 -0.01 -26.57
CA ASN A 70 -0.16 -0.70 -26.97
C ASN A 70 -0.52 -2.10 -27.53
N ASP A 71 -0.82 -2.16 -28.80
CA ASP A 71 -1.31 -3.37 -29.51
C ASP A 71 -0.39 -4.62 -29.38
N GLY A 72 0.83 -4.44 -28.87
CA GLY A 72 1.77 -5.55 -28.64
C GLY A 72 1.68 -6.19 -27.26
N VAL A 73 0.83 -5.68 -26.37
CA VAL A 73 0.69 -6.15 -24.98
C VAL A 73 -0.53 -7.05 -24.86
N PRO A 74 -0.42 -8.26 -24.26
CA PRO A 74 -1.59 -9.10 -23.98
C PRO A 74 -2.55 -8.42 -23.02
N SER A 75 -3.87 -8.58 -23.25
CA SER A 75 -4.87 -7.99 -22.33
C SER A 75 -4.86 -8.65 -20.95
N LEU A 76 -4.93 -7.81 -19.91
CA LEU A 76 -5.17 -8.22 -18.52
C LEU A 76 -6.62 -7.83 -18.14
N ASP A 77 -7.58 -8.65 -18.50
CA ASP A 77 -9.02 -8.39 -18.34
C ASP A 77 -9.67 -9.19 -17.21
N SER A 78 -9.04 -10.27 -16.79
CA SER A 78 -9.59 -11.21 -15.81
C SER A 78 -8.53 -11.71 -14.86
N LEU A 79 -8.98 -12.20 -13.72
CA LEU A 79 -8.10 -12.78 -12.72
C LEU A 79 -8.74 -14.00 -12.08
N ASN A 80 -7.94 -15.04 -11.91
CA ASN A 80 -8.33 -16.24 -11.17
C ASN A 80 -7.25 -16.59 -10.15
N THR A 81 -7.67 -16.83 -8.91
CA THR A 81 -6.76 -17.18 -7.81
C THR A 81 -6.99 -18.60 -7.33
N SER A 82 -5.94 -19.27 -6.90
CA SER A 82 -6.01 -20.60 -6.28
C SER A 82 -5.97 -20.51 -4.75
N PRO A 83 -6.51 -21.50 -4.03
CA PRO A 83 -6.38 -21.58 -2.58
C PRO A 83 -4.92 -21.61 -2.09
N ILE A 84 -4.03 -22.21 -2.87
CA ILE A 84 -2.58 -22.28 -2.56
C ILE A 84 -1.96 -20.88 -2.58
N GLU A 85 -2.29 -20.09 -3.59
CA GLU A 85 -1.83 -18.71 -3.73
C GLU A 85 -2.34 -17.84 -2.56
N ILE A 86 -3.62 -17.91 -2.25
CA ILE A 86 -4.20 -17.17 -1.11
C ILE A 86 -3.52 -17.57 0.20
N ALA A 87 -3.31 -18.87 0.45
CA ALA A 87 -2.61 -19.33 1.64
C ALA A 87 -1.16 -18.78 1.72
N LYS A 88 -0.46 -18.67 0.58
CA LYS A 88 0.88 -18.09 0.49
C LYS A 88 0.87 -16.59 0.83
N ILE A 89 -0.07 -15.83 0.27
CA ILE A 89 -0.23 -14.40 0.58
C ILE A 89 -0.52 -14.20 2.06
N ILE A 90 -1.45 -14.96 2.63
CA ILE A 90 -1.81 -14.87 4.06
C ILE A 90 -0.58 -15.12 4.96
N ARG A 91 0.25 -16.11 4.64
CA ARG A 91 1.46 -16.41 5.42
C ARG A 91 2.50 -15.29 5.41
N ASN A 92 2.51 -14.47 4.37
CA ASN A 92 3.40 -13.32 4.25
C ASN A 92 2.92 -12.08 5.02
N ILE A 93 1.67 -12.08 5.51
CA ILE A 93 1.16 -10.99 6.33
C ILE A 93 1.91 -10.93 7.66
N LYS A 94 2.38 -9.74 8.03
CA LYS A 94 3.07 -9.52 9.30
C LYS A 94 2.17 -9.92 10.49
N LYS A 95 2.63 -10.84 11.34
CA LYS A 95 1.88 -11.35 12.49
C LYS A 95 1.48 -10.26 13.47
N SER A 96 2.27 -9.22 13.61
CA SER A 96 2.01 -8.06 14.48
C SER A 96 0.99 -7.06 13.92
N GLN A 97 0.57 -7.24 12.68
CA GLN A 97 -0.38 -6.35 12.04
C GLN A 97 -1.79 -6.59 12.58
N ILE A 98 -2.44 -5.51 13.01
CA ILE A 98 -3.83 -5.55 13.48
C ILE A 98 -4.62 -4.58 12.59
N SER A 99 -5.72 -5.06 12.03
CA SER A 99 -6.69 -4.24 11.32
C SER A 99 -7.64 -3.59 12.31
N TYR A 100 -8.28 -2.50 11.92
CA TYR A 100 -9.30 -1.85 12.74
C TYR A 100 -10.53 -2.76 13.01
N CYS A 101 -10.77 -3.76 12.16
CA CYS A 101 -11.83 -4.76 12.38
C CYS A 101 -11.43 -5.85 13.40
N GLY A 102 -10.30 -5.70 14.10
CA GLY A 102 -9.84 -6.61 15.13
C GLY A 102 -9.17 -7.91 14.65
N ILE A 103 -9.19 -8.17 13.33
CA ILE A 103 -8.51 -9.35 12.76
C ILE A 103 -7.01 -9.09 12.73
N SER A 104 -6.26 -9.85 13.56
CA SER A 104 -4.80 -9.74 13.58
C SER A 104 -4.15 -10.59 12.49
N GLY A 105 -2.97 -10.16 12.02
CA GLY A 105 -2.17 -10.95 11.08
C GLY A 105 -1.78 -12.31 11.63
N MET A 106 -1.62 -12.44 12.97
CA MET A 106 -1.37 -13.73 13.59
C MET A 106 -2.59 -14.66 13.52
N PHE A 107 -3.80 -14.15 13.77
CA PHE A 107 -5.03 -14.94 13.70
C PHE A 107 -5.28 -15.46 12.29
N ILE A 108 -5.26 -14.56 11.27
CA ILE A 108 -5.50 -14.96 9.88
C ILE A 108 -4.44 -15.96 9.39
N ASN A 109 -3.20 -15.83 9.87
CA ASN A 109 -2.10 -16.75 9.54
C ASN A 109 -2.35 -18.17 10.10
N LEU A 110 -2.89 -18.27 11.34
CA LEU A 110 -3.23 -19.56 11.95
C LEU A 110 -4.31 -20.32 11.17
N ILE A 111 -5.26 -19.61 10.58
CA ILE A 111 -6.37 -20.20 9.81
C ILE A 111 -6.14 -20.15 8.30
N SER A 112 -4.91 -19.88 7.85
CA SER A 112 -4.61 -19.68 6.44
C SER A 112 -5.04 -20.83 5.54
N GLN A 113 -4.85 -22.08 5.96
CA GLN A 113 -5.23 -23.26 5.18
C GLN A 113 -6.76 -23.43 5.08
N PRO A 114 -7.52 -23.49 6.19
CA PRO A 114 -8.97 -23.72 6.11
C PRO A 114 -9.72 -22.56 5.44
N ILE A 115 -9.24 -21.30 5.55
CA ILE A 115 -9.94 -20.16 4.99
C ILE A 115 -9.61 -19.91 3.51
N SER A 116 -8.46 -20.39 3.02
CA SER A 116 -7.96 -20.08 1.68
C SER A 116 -8.89 -20.52 0.57
N GLN A 117 -9.59 -21.65 0.72
CA GLN A 117 -10.53 -22.12 -0.28
C GLN A 117 -11.76 -21.21 -0.40
N SER A 118 -12.32 -20.79 0.73
CA SER A 118 -13.47 -19.87 0.74
C SER A 118 -13.07 -18.48 0.22
N MET A 119 -11.90 -18.00 0.59
CA MET A 119 -11.37 -16.72 0.11
C MET A 119 -11.07 -16.73 -1.39
N SER A 120 -10.49 -17.81 -1.92
CA SER A 120 -10.25 -17.96 -3.35
C SER A 120 -11.57 -17.90 -4.14
N LYS A 121 -12.62 -18.61 -3.70
CA LYS A 121 -13.93 -18.54 -4.32
C LYS A 121 -14.53 -17.13 -4.24
N LEU A 122 -14.44 -16.46 -3.08
CA LEU A 122 -14.93 -15.10 -2.90
C LEU A 122 -14.22 -14.14 -3.86
N PHE A 123 -12.89 -14.16 -3.89
CA PHE A 123 -12.10 -13.26 -4.71
C PHE A 123 -12.34 -13.47 -6.20
N ASN A 124 -12.41 -14.73 -6.65
CA ASN A 124 -12.73 -15.06 -8.05
C ASN A 124 -14.11 -14.53 -8.44
N ASN A 125 -15.10 -14.60 -7.53
CA ASN A 125 -16.42 -14.02 -7.80
C ASN A 125 -16.37 -12.49 -7.87
N LEU A 126 -15.61 -11.82 -6.97
CA LEU A 126 -15.44 -10.38 -6.99
C LEU A 126 -14.79 -9.92 -8.30
N PHE A 127 -13.74 -10.61 -8.75
CA PHE A 127 -13.10 -10.32 -10.03
C PHE A 127 -14.06 -10.56 -11.21
N LYS A 128 -14.82 -11.67 -11.18
CA LYS A 128 -15.79 -11.97 -12.24
C LYS A 128 -16.85 -10.90 -12.44
N ILE A 129 -17.23 -10.20 -11.37
CA ILE A 129 -18.22 -9.11 -11.44
C ILE A 129 -17.59 -7.72 -11.48
N GLY A 130 -16.25 -7.60 -11.45
CA GLY A 130 -15.53 -6.32 -11.43
C GLY A 130 -15.90 -5.47 -10.22
N HIS A 131 -15.92 -6.06 -9.02
CA HIS A 131 -16.39 -5.37 -7.81
C HIS A 131 -15.39 -5.41 -6.66
N PHE A 132 -15.00 -4.23 -6.18
CA PHE A 132 -14.26 -4.08 -4.93
C PHE A 132 -15.23 -3.68 -3.82
N PRO A 133 -15.38 -4.46 -2.73
CA PRO A 133 -16.37 -4.19 -1.69
C PRO A 133 -16.18 -2.83 -1.01
N ASP A 134 -17.23 -2.04 -0.86
CA ASP A 134 -17.16 -0.69 -0.32
C ASP A 134 -16.61 -0.63 1.11
N LEU A 135 -16.94 -1.62 1.95
CA LEU A 135 -16.37 -1.74 3.29
C LEU A 135 -14.83 -1.92 3.29
N TRP A 136 -14.27 -2.43 2.20
CA TRP A 136 -12.82 -2.59 2.07
C TRP A 136 -12.11 -1.32 1.59
N LYS A 137 -12.85 -0.36 1.03
CA LYS A 137 -12.36 0.97 0.64
C LYS A 137 -12.20 1.91 1.84
N ILE A 138 -12.80 1.56 3.00
CA ILE A 138 -12.75 2.37 4.21
C ILE A 138 -11.46 2.06 4.97
N ALA A 139 -10.69 3.10 5.28
CA ALA A 139 -9.47 3.01 6.08
C ALA A 139 -9.57 3.86 7.35
N HIS A 140 -9.00 3.35 8.45
CA HIS A 140 -8.71 4.18 9.62
C HIS A 140 -7.35 4.86 9.45
N ILE A 141 -7.32 6.18 9.54
CA ILE A 141 -6.09 6.96 9.40
C ILE A 141 -5.42 7.12 10.77
N THR A 142 -4.16 6.73 10.83
CA THR A 142 -3.30 6.98 12.00
C THR A 142 -2.25 8.02 11.65
N ALA A 143 -2.19 9.10 12.43
CA ALA A 143 -1.18 10.13 12.28
C ALA A 143 0.16 9.65 12.87
N VAL A 144 1.19 9.48 12.04
CA VAL A 144 2.52 9.03 12.45
C VAL A 144 3.54 10.16 12.30
N TYR A 145 4.24 10.48 13.38
CA TYR A 145 5.26 11.54 13.37
C TYR A 145 6.40 11.23 12.41
N LYS A 146 6.77 12.19 11.57
CA LYS A 146 7.83 12.07 10.54
C LYS A 146 9.25 12.03 11.12
N ARG A 147 9.40 12.21 12.45
CA ARG A 147 10.68 12.41 13.15
C ARG A 147 11.42 13.67 12.70
N ALA A 148 10.73 14.64 12.13
CA ALA A 148 11.22 15.95 11.71
C ALA A 148 10.15 17.01 11.97
N GLY A 149 10.56 18.22 12.31
CA GLY A 149 9.68 19.34 12.67
C GLY A 149 9.11 19.24 14.08
N LEU A 150 8.23 20.18 14.44
CA LEU A 150 7.63 20.26 15.78
C LEU A 150 6.54 19.18 15.92
N LYS A 151 6.56 18.43 17.02
CA LYS A 151 5.52 17.45 17.35
C LYS A 151 4.14 18.08 17.59
N THR A 152 4.10 19.35 17.87
CA THR A 152 2.88 20.14 18.07
C THR A 152 2.22 20.57 16.75
N SER A 153 2.92 20.42 15.61
CA SER A 153 2.41 20.81 14.30
C SER A 153 1.84 19.60 13.53
N LYS A 154 0.62 19.74 12.99
CA LYS A 154 -0.02 18.72 12.12
C LYS A 154 0.81 18.40 10.87
N THR A 155 1.60 19.34 10.36
CA THR A 155 2.44 19.15 9.17
C THR A 155 3.57 18.15 9.37
N SER A 156 3.96 17.93 10.64
CA SER A 156 5.01 16.97 11.03
C SER A 156 4.54 15.52 11.07
N TYR A 157 3.33 15.23 10.63
CA TYR A 157 2.74 13.88 10.61
C TYR A 157 2.46 13.39 9.21
N ARG A 158 2.51 12.03 9.05
CA ARG A 158 2.08 11.32 7.84
C ARG A 158 0.79 10.57 8.15
N PRO A 159 -0.18 10.54 7.21
CA PRO A 159 -1.32 9.63 7.32
C PRO A 159 -0.85 8.20 7.02
N ILE A 160 -1.21 7.26 7.88
CA ILE A 160 -1.05 5.83 7.61
C ILE A 160 -2.43 5.21 7.61
N SER A 161 -2.84 4.72 6.44
CA SER A 161 -4.13 4.05 6.24
C SER A 161 -4.08 2.61 6.75
N ILE A 162 -4.97 2.30 7.69
CA ILE A 162 -5.14 0.95 8.23
C ILE A 162 -6.39 0.36 7.59
N LEU A 163 -6.19 -0.50 6.61
CA LEU A 163 -7.24 -1.19 5.88
C LEU A 163 -7.69 -2.49 6.57
N PRO A 164 -8.88 -3.03 6.25
CA PRO A 164 -9.29 -4.37 6.65
C PRO A 164 -8.29 -5.43 6.19
N THR A 165 -8.12 -6.50 6.99
CA THR A 165 -7.17 -7.57 6.64
C THR A 165 -7.53 -8.25 5.31
N LEU A 166 -8.83 -8.45 5.05
CA LEU A 166 -9.30 -9.04 3.80
C LEU A 166 -9.01 -8.16 2.59
N SER A 167 -9.19 -6.83 2.71
CA SER A 167 -8.82 -5.86 1.68
C SER A 167 -7.34 -6.01 1.29
N LYS A 168 -6.45 -6.05 2.28
CA LYS A 168 -5.01 -6.19 2.01
C LYS A 168 -4.63 -7.48 1.30
N ILE A 169 -5.32 -8.59 1.60
CA ILE A 169 -5.09 -9.86 0.90
C ILE A 169 -5.56 -9.75 -0.54
N PHE A 170 -6.73 -9.16 -0.76
CA PHE A 170 -7.29 -8.93 -2.09
C PHE A 170 -6.42 -7.99 -2.92
N GLU A 171 -6.01 -6.86 -2.35
CA GLU A 171 -5.07 -5.92 -2.98
C GLU A 171 -3.73 -6.58 -3.32
N SER A 172 -3.24 -7.50 -2.47
CA SER A 172 -2.00 -8.24 -2.77
C SER A 172 -2.13 -9.13 -4.00
N VAL A 173 -3.30 -9.73 -4.21
CA VAL A 173 -3.57 -10.52 -5.43
C VAL A 173 -3.56 -9.63 -6.67
N ILE A 174 -4.28 -8.49 -6.61
CA ILE A 174 -4.31 -7.51 -7.71
C ILE A 174 -2.89 -7.01 -8.00
N HIS A 175 -2.16 -6.62 -6.97
CA HIS A 175 -0.80 -6.13 -7.09
C HIS A 175 0.15 -7.15 -7.75
N GLU A 176 0.11 -8.43 -7.32
CA GLU A 176 0.98 -9.45 -7.91
C GLU A 176 0.69 -9.65 -9.41
N ARG A 177 -0.58 -9.61 -9.82
CA ARG A 177 -0.95 -9.75 -11.25
C ARG A 177 -0.58 -8.54 -12.08
N LEU A 178 -0.92 -7.34 -11.59
CA LEU A 178 -0.59 -6.09 -12.27
C LEU A 178 0.93 -5.90 -12.39
N LEU A 179 1.67 -6.21 -11.32
CA LEU A 179 3.12 -6.13 -11.35
C LEU A 179 3.73 -7.11 -12.36
N ALA A 180 3.26 -8.37 -12.40
CA ALA A 180 3.71 -9.36 -13.36
C ALA A 180 3.45 -8.86 -14.80
N HIS A 181 2.24 -8.39 -15.08
CA HIS A 181 1.88 -7.82 -16.38
C HIS A 181 2.80 -6.66 -16.78
N CYS A 182 3.06 -5.71 -15.88
CA CYS A 182 3.93 -4.58 -16.13
C CYS A 182 5.40 -5.00 -16.37
N MET A 183 5.88 -6.03 -15.67
CA MET A 183 7.25 -6.52 -15.82
C MET A 183 7.44 -7.31 -17.11
N GLU A 184 6.51 -8.23 -17.42
CA GLU A 184 6.55 -9.07 -18.62
C GLU A 184 6.46 -8.24 -19.91
N ASN A 185 5.73 -7.12 -19.88
CA ASN A 185 5.55 -6.24 -21.02
C ASN A 185 6.47 -5.00 -21.01
N SER A 186 7.50 -4.99 -20.16
CA SER A 186 8.49 -3.90 -20.07
C SER A 186 7.87 -2.50 -19.85
N VAL A 187 6.71 -2.44 -19.19
CA VAL A 187 6.04 -1.18 -18.82
C VAL A 187 6.84 -0.44 -17.74
N ILE A 188 7.43 -1.21 -16.82
CA ILE A 188 8.33 -0.67 -15.78
C ILE A 188 9.75 -0.73 -16.30
N THR A 189 10.41 0.44 -16.32
CA THR A 189 11.80 0.53 -16.76
C THR A 189 12.76 -0.18 -15.80
N ASP A 190 13.84 -0.74 -16.33
CA ASP A 190 14.96 -1.33 -15.59
C ASP A 190 15.69 -0.32 -14.66
N LYS A 191 15.45 0.97 -14.83
CA LYS A 191 15.99 2.05 -13.99
C LYS A 191 15.17 2.29 -12.72
N GLN A 192 13.96 1.75 -12.64
CA GLN A 192 13.13 1.89 -11.44
C GLN A 192 13.57 0.91 -10.37
N ALA A 193 13.97 1.42 -9.21
CA ALA A 193 14.34 0.61 -8.06
C ALA A 193 13.27 0.58 -6.96
N ALA A 194 12.49 1.65 -6.84
CA ALA A 194 11.48 1.76 -5.81
C ALA A 194 10.31 0.80 -6.05
N TYR A 195 9.80 0.21 -4.97
CA TYR A 195 8.66 -0.72 -4.96
C TYR A 195 8.87 -2.05 -5.70
N LEU A 196 10.08 -2.33 -6.16
CA LEU A 196 10.44 -3.60 -6.77
C LEU A 196 11.11 -4.54 -5.76
N LYS A 197 10.75 -5.83 -5.83
CA LYS A 197 11.32 -6.85 -4.96
C LYS A 197 12.77 -7.14 -5.38
N GLY A 198 13.67 -7.14 -4.41
CA GLY A 198 15.10 -7.44 -4.64
C GLY A 198 15.95 -6.20 -4.83
N ASP A 199 15.38 -5.01 -4.94
CA ASP A 199 16.14 -3.77 -4.99
C ASP A 199 16.09 -2.99 -3.64
N SER A 200 16.98 -2.05 -3.48
CA SER A 200 17.12 -1.27 -2.24
C SER A 200 17.75 0.09 -2.50
N THR A 201 17.57 1.01 -1.53
CA THR A 201 18.27 2.29 -1.53
C THR A 201 19.78 2.14 -1.57
N THR A 202 20.33 1.09 -0.97
CA THR A 202 21.76 0.78 -0.98
C THR A 202 22.24 0.45 -2.39
N HIS A 203 21.49 -0.35 -3.17
CA HIS A 203 21.83 -0.65 -4.55
C HIS A 203 21.85 0.61 -5.41
N GLN A 204 20.86 1.50 -5.23
CA GLN A 204 20.80 2.76 -5.96
C GLN A 204 21.97 3.70 -5.61
N LEU A 205 22.34 3.79 -4.34
CA LEU A 205 23.50 4.57 -3.92
C LEU A 205 24.80 4.00 -4.50
N LEU A 206 24.97 2.69 -4.50
CA LEU A 206 26.13 2.03 -5.12
C LEU A 206 26.20 2.30 -6.62
N TYR A 207 25.04 2.23 -7.31
CA TYR A 207 24.96 2.55 -8.74
C TYR A 207 25.40 3.99 -9.03
N ILE A 208 24.90 4.95 -8.25
CA ILE A 208 25.27 6.37 -8.38
C ILE A 208 26.76 6.57 -8.13
N VAL A 209 27.30 6.02 -7.03
CA VAL A 209 28.73 6.15 -6.68
C VAL A 209 29.60 5.50 -7.75
N HIS A 210 29.22 4.32 -8.25
CA HIS A 210 29.95 3.65 -9.32
C HIS A 210 29.94 4.50 -10.60
N THR A 211 28.79 5.01 -11.01
CA THR A 211 28.66 5.87 -12.19
C THR A 211 29.54 7.13 -12.06
N ILE A 212 29.56 7.76 -10.89
CA ILE A 212 30.41 8.92 -10.62
C ILE A 212 31.88 8.55 -10.77
N ARG A 213 32.35 7.50 -10.10
CA ARG A 213 33.76 7.10 -10.13
C ARG A 213 34.22 6.73 -11.52
N THR A 214 33.48 5.87 -12.22
CA THR A 214 33.84 5.42 -13.57
C THR A 214 33.98 6.57 -14.57
N ASN A 215 33.11 7.59 -14.46
CA ASN A 215 33.23 8.76 -15.35
C ASN A 215 34.30 9.75 -14.90
N TRP A 216 34.57 9.83 -13.60
CA TRP A 216 35.68 10.67 -13.08
C TRP A 216 37.02 10.13 -13.57
N ASP A 217 37.23 8.81 -13.55
CA ASP A 217 38.49 8.17 -13.98
C ASP A 217 38.81 8.47 -15.46
N ILE A 218 37.82 8.86 -16.27
CA ILE A 218 37.99 9.24 -17.68
C ILE A 218 37.81 10.76 -17.90
N ASN A 219 37.99 11.57 -16.85
CA ASN A 219 37.91 13.04 -16.87
C ASN A 219 36.60 13.61 -17.40
N LYS A 220 35.46 12.93 -17.21
CA LYS A 220 34.13 13.44 -17.55
C LYS A 220 33.54 14.27 -16.41
N ILE A 221 32.88 15.34 -16.77
CA ILE A 221 32.06 16.12 -15.82
C ILE A 221 30.72 15.40 -15.60
N ILE A 222 30.32 15.25 -14.34
CA ILE A 222 29.06 14.62 -13.97
C ILE A 222 28.18 15.70 -13.32
N GLN A 223 26.96 15.80 -13.82
CA GLN A 223 25.90 16.62 -13.22
C GLN A 223 24.77 15.73 -12.77
N ALA A 224 24.40 15.81 -11.47
CA ALA A 224 23.26 15.11 -10.91
C ALA A 224 22.12 16.09 -10.65
N ILE A 225 20.91 15.74 -11.09
CA ILE A 225 19.69 16.50 -10.83
C ILE A 225 18.76 15.62 -10.02
N PHE A 226 18.33 16.10 -8.84
CA PHE A 226 17.40 15.41 -7.97
C PHE A 226 16.04 16.07 -8.03
N LEU A 227 15.02 15.30 -8.39
CA LEU A 227 13.63 15.75 -8.47
C LEU A 227 12.80 15.04 -7.41
N ASP A 228 11.94 15.77 -6.72
CA ASP A 228 10.99 15.20 -5.74
C ASP A 228 9.57 15.65 -6.03
N VAL A 229 8.62 14.74 -5.91
CA VAL A 229 7.20 15.00 -6.13
C VAL A 229 6.48 15.10 -4.79
N SER A 230 6.03 16.30 -4.45
CA SER A 230 5.30 16.55 -3.21
C SER A 230 3.98 15.80 -3.15
N ALA A 231 3.77 15.00 -2.10
CA ALA A 231 2.54 14.23 -1.87
C ALA A 231 2.17 13.31 -3.06
N ALA A 232 3.17 12.65 -3.67
CA ALA A 232 3.01 11.86 -4.89
C ALA A 232 1.86 10.84 -4.81
N SER A 233 1.72 10.12 -3.67
CA SER A 233 0.64 9.15 -3.48
C SER A 233 -0.71 9.81 -3.22
N ASP A 234 -0.73 10.98 -2.57
CA ASP A 234 -1.97 11.66 -2.19
C ASP A 234 -2.59 12.44 -3.37
N LYS A 235 -1.79 12.72 -4.40
CA LYS A 235 -2.17 13.54 -5.57
C LYS A 235 -2.24 12.75 -6.88
N VAL A 236 -2.48 11.45 -6.80
CA VAL A 236 -2.68 10.66 -8.01
C VAL A 236 -3.99 11.07 -8.68
N TRP A 237 -3.91 11.48 -9.95
CA TRP A 237 -5.09 11.73 -10.75
C TRP A 237 -5.70 10.41 -11.23
N HIS A 238 -6.80 10.00 -10.63
CA HIS A 238 -7.38 8.67 -10.83
C HIS A 238 -7.80 8.43 -12.27
N ASN A 239 -8.48 9.41 -12.93
CA ASN A 239 -8.87 9.27 -14.33
C ASN A 239 -7.67 9.09 -15.26
N GLY A 240 -6.58 9.83 -15.00
CA GLY A 240 -5.34 9.67 -15.75
C GLY A 240 -4.64 8.34 -15.50
N LEU A 241 -4.73 7.80 -14.26
CA LEU A 241 -4.23 6.47 -13.95
C LEU A 241 -5.02 5.40 -14.70
N ILE A 242 -6.36 5.48 -14.70
CA ILE A 242 -7.23 4.56 -15.44
C ILE A 242 -6.91 4.58 -16.93
N ALA A 243 -6.74 5.78 -17.52
CA ALA A 243 -6.36 5.91 -18.93
C ALA A 243 -5.00 5.23 -19.23
N LYS A 244 -4.01 5.39 -18.33
CA LYS A 244 -2.72 4.70 -18.46
C LYS A 244 -2.81 3.19 -18.30
N LEU A 245 -3.66 2.69 -17.43
CA LEU A 245 -3.89 1.27 -17.27
C LEU A 245 -4.53 0.69 -18.54
N ASN A 246 -5.51 1.38 -19.12
CA ASN A 246 -6.09 1.01 -20.42
C ASN A 246 -5.05 1.01 -21.55
N GLN A 247 -4.12 1.98 -21.56
CA GLN A 247 -3.05 2.04 -22.56
C GLN A 247 -2.16 0.80 -22.55
N ILE A 248 -1.94 0.21 -21.37
CA ILE A 248 -1.15 -1.01 -21.20
C ILE A 248 -2.01 -2.27 -21.17
N GLU A 249 -3.18 -2.24 -21.79
CA GLU A 249 -4.09 -3.38 -21.94
C GLU A 249 -4.59 -3.98 -20.61
N VAL A 250 -4.70 -3.17 -19.55
CA VAL A 250 -5.45 -3.54 -18.34
C VAL A 250 -6.91 -3.17 -18.56
N ASP A 251 -7.79 -4.16 -18.60
CA ASP A 251 -9.13 -3.99 -19.14
C ASP A 251 -10.22 -4.71 -18.34
N GLY A 252 -11.47 -4.58 -18.80
CA GLY A 252 -12.61 -5.37 -18.36
C GLY A 252 -12.85 -5.33 -16.86
N ASN A 253 -13.16 -6.48 -16.31
CA ASN A 253 -13.47 -6.63 -14.89
C ASN A 253 -12.26 -6.40 -13.96
N PHE A 254 -11.04 -6.59 -14.48
CA PHE A 254 -9.84 -6.31 -13.71
C PHE A 254 -9.70 -4.80 -13.45
N LEU A 255 -9.94 -3.96 -14.44
CA LEU A 255 -9.87 -2.50 -14.29
C LEU A 255 -10.99 -1.95 -13.38
N ASN A 256 -12.16 -2.60 -13.39
CA ASN A 256 -13.31 -2.22 -12.58
C ASN A 256 -13.22 -2.66 -11.11
N THR A 257 -12.29 -3.58 -10.80
CA THR A 257 -12.04 -4.09 -9.44
C THR A 257 -11.11 -3.17 -8.68
#